data_7b91a6ea9e2e372c78f298896b68b3cd
#
_entry.id   7b91a6ea9e2e372c78f298896b68b3cd
#
_cell.length_a   1.000
_cell.length_b   1.000
_cell.length_c   1.000
_cell.angle_alpha   90.00
_cell.angle_beta   90.00
_cell.angle_gamma   90.00
#
_symmetry.space_group_name_H-M   'P 1'
#
loop_
_entity.id
_entity.type
_entity.pdbx_description
1 polymer ?
#
loop_
_entity_poly.entity_id
_entity_poly.type
_entity_poly.pdbx_seq_one_letter_code
_entity_poly.pdbx_strand_id
1 'polypeptide(L)'
;MGYSVESGPEIETDFYNFESLNIPKNHPARDMQDTFYLDENLLLRTHTSPVQIRFLEKNPPPVRIIAPGRVYRRDAVDATHSPVFNQVEVLCIDQDINFSHLRGTVLTFLKSFFGDLSLIHI
;
A
#
# COMPACT_ATOMS: atom_id res chain seq x y z
N MET A 1 -14.36 -5.48 11.95
CA MET A 1 -14.08 -4.08 11.59
C MET A 1 -14.79 -3.60 10.32
N GLY A 2 -15.42 -4.46 9.57
CA GLY A 2 -16.09 -4.09 8.34
C GLY A 2 -15.18 -3.76 7.17
N TYR A 3 -13.92 -4.18 7.23
CA TYR A 3 -12.96 -4.02 6.14
C TYR A 3 -12.95 -5.26 5.26
N SER A 4 -12.88 -5.07 3.93
CA SER A 4 -12.66 -6.17 3.01
C SER A 4 -11.19 -6.25 2.65
N VAL A 5 -10.71 -7.48 2.42
CA VAL A 5 -9.34 -7.71 1.97
C VAL A 5 -9.34 -7.75 0.45
N GLU A 6 -8.55 -6.88 -0.15
CA GLU A 6 -8.48 -6.75 -1.60
C GLU A 6 -7.06 -7.02 -2.08
N SER A 7 -6.93 -7.52 -3.31
CA SER A 7 -5.64 -7.82 -3.90
C SER A 7 -5.58 -7.26 -5.32
N GLY A 8 -4.36 -7.23 -5.86
CA GLY A 8 -4.13 -6.77 -7.22
C GLY A 8 -2.83 -7.36 -7.78
N PRO A 9 -2.48 -7.03 -9.03
CA PRO A 9 -1.32 -7.62 -9.67
C PRO A 9 0.00 -7.10 -9.09
N GLU A 10 1.01 -7.97 -9.05
CA GLU A 10 2.36 -7.59 -8.63
C GLU A 10 3.11 -6.86 -9.77
N ILE A 11 2.84 -7.25 -11.00
CA ILE A 11 3.32 -6.51 -12.17
C ILE A 11 2.30 -5.42 -12.46
N GLU A 12 2.73 -4.17 -12.31
CA GLU A 12 1.84 -3.04 -12.35
C GLU A 12 2.26 -2.06 -13.43
N THR A 13 1.34 -1.17 -13.82
CA THR A 13 1.66 -0.09 -14.74
C THR A 13 2.16 1.13 -13.96
N ASP A 14 2.93 1.97 -14.65
CA ASP A 14 3.37 3.24 -14.09
C ASP A 14 2.18 4.11 -13.67
N PHE A 15 1.10 4.05 -14.43
CA PHE A 15 -0.12 4.80 -14.12
C PHE A 15 -0.64 4.45 -12.71
N TYR A 16 -0.87 3.16 -12.45
CA TYR A 16 -1.43 2.76 -11.16
C TYR A 16 -0.43 2.86 -10.01
N ASN A 17 0.84 2.62 -10.28
CA ASN A 17 1.84 2.62 -9.21
C ASN A 17 2.28 4.03 -8.82
N PHE A 18 2.20 4.99 -9.72
CA PHE A 18 2.71 6.34 -9.48
C PHE A 18 1.74 7.44 -9.91
N GLU A 19 1.37 7.52 -11.18
CA GLU A 19 0.64 8.65 -11.72
C GLU A 19 -0.70 8.85 -11.03
N SER A 20 -1.48 7.81 -10.87
CA SER A 20 -2.80 7.86 -10.23
C SER A 20 -2.72 8.23 -8.75
N LEU A 21 -1.55 8.10 -8.14
CA LEU A 21 -1.29 8.45 -6.75
C LEU A 21 -0.63 9.83 -6.63
N ASN A 22 -0.63 10.58 -7.73
CA ASN A 22 -0.07 11.92 -7.78
C ASN A 22 1.44 11.97 -7.50
N ILE A 23 2.16 10.94 -7.93
CA ILE A 23 3.62 10.90 -7.86
C ILE A 23 4.16 11.34 -9.22
N PRO A 24 4.76 12.54 -9.34
CA PRO A 24 5.19 13.07 -10.63
C PRO A 24 6.40 12.33 -11.20
N LYS A 25 6.62 12.51 -12.51
CA LYS A 25 7.69 11.79 -13.23
C LYS A 25 9.09 12.05 -12.68
N ASN A 26 9.33 13.22 -12.11
CA ASN A 26 10.63 13.60 -11.54
C ASN A 26 10.77 13.24 -10.06
N HIS A 27 9.79 12.54 -9.48
CA HIS A 27 9.85 12.14 -8.09
C HIS A 27 10.87 11.01 -7.90
N PRO A 28 11.71 11.07 -6.82
CA PRO A 28 12.73 10.04 -6.58
C PRO A 28 12.17 8.62 -6.51
N ALA A 29 10.95 8.43 -6.05
CA ALA A 29 10.34 7.10 -5.95
C ALA A 29 10.18 6.41 -7.31
N ARG A 30 10.19 7.18 -8.42
CA ARG A 30 10.11 6.65 -9.78
C ARG A 30 11.48 6.40 -10.40
N ASP A 31 12.54 6.63 -9.65
CA ASP A 31 13.90 6.42 -10.13
C ASP A 31 14.14 4.93 -10.37
N MET A 32 14.90 4.63 -11.43
CA MET A 32 15.32 3.26 -11.75
C MET A 32 16.16 2.64 -10.64
N GLN A 33 16.75 3.46 -9.76
CA GLN A 33 17.51 2.96 -8.60
C GLN A 33 16.60 2.37 -7.53
N ASP A 34 15.36 2.82 -7.47
CA ASP A 34 14.42 2.42 -6.42
C ASP A 34 13.34 1.45 -6.92
N THR A 35 13.16 1.35 -8.23
CA THR A 35 12.07 0.59 -8.86
C THR A 35 12.60 -0.41 -9.87
N PHE A 36 12.05 -1.63 -9.85
CA PHE A 36 12.34 -2.63 -10.87
C PHE A 36 11.40 -2.44 -12.05
N TYR A 37 11.90 -1.81 -13.11
CA TYR A 37 11.15 -1.66 -14.36
C TYR A 37 11.34 -2.88 -15.25
N LEU A 38 10.24 -3.36 -15.85
CA LEU A 38 10.24 -4.42 -16.84
C LEU A 38 10.31 -3.85 -18.26
N ASP A 39 9.66 -2.71 -18.46
CA ASP A 39 9.75 -1.90 -19.67
C ASP A 39 9.38 -0.45 -19.32
N GLU A 40 9.10 0.38 -20.32
CA GLU A 40 8.80 1.80 -20.10
C GLU A 40 7.56 2.04 -19.24
N ASN A 41 6.59 1.11 -19.28
CA ASN A 41 5.30 1.28 -18.62
C ASN A 41 4.99 0.21 -17.59
N LEU A 42 5.77 -0.86 -17.54
CA LEU A 42 5.54 -1.97 -16.62
C LEU A 42 6.66 -2.07 -15.58
N LEU A 43 6.27 -2.35 -14.36
CA LEU A 43 7.20 -2.45 -13.24
C LEU A 43 6.68 -3.47 -12.22
N LEU A 44 7.56 -3.84 -11.30
CA LEU A 44 7.14 -4.57 -10.11
C LEU A 44 6.68 -3.54 -9.07
N ARG A 45 5.45 -3.67 -8.60
CA ARG A 45 4.86 -2.66 -7.72
C ARG A 45 5.73 -2.41 -6.49
N THR A 46 5.87 -1.15 -6.11
CA THR A 46 6.69 -0.73 -4.98
C THR A 46 5.87 -0.56 -3.70
N HIS A 47 4.56 -0.64 -3.80
CA HIS A 47 3.63 -0.58 -2.68
C HIS A 47 2.30 -1.22 -3.10
N THR A 48 1.39 -1.40 -2.14
CA THR A 48 0.08 -1.97 -2.46
C THR A 48 -0.97 -0.90 -2.77
N SER A 49 -0.59 0.36 -2.83
CA SER A 49 -1.50 1.48 -3.12
C SER A 49 -2.24 1.34 -4.47
N PRO A 50 -1.66 0.73 -5.52
CA PRO A 50 -2.43 0.50 -6.76
C PRO A 50 -3.73 -0.25 -6.55
N VAL A 51 -3.78 -1.15 -5.56
CA VAL A 51 -5.01 -1.89 -5.22
C VAL A 51 -6.12 -0.93 -4.82
N GLN A 52 -5.77 0.13 -4.09
CA GLN A 52 -6.74 1.15 -3.67
C GLN A 52 -7.36 1.84 -4.88
N ILE A 53 -6.53 2.23 -5.85
CA ILE A 53 -7.00 2.91 -7.05
C ILE A 53 -7.89 1.99 -7.89
N ARG A 54 -7.47 0.74 -8.09
CA ARG A 54 -8.25 -0.24 -8.83
C ARG A 54 -9.60 -0.51 -8.17
N PHE A 55 -9.62 -0.55 -6.85
CA PHE A 55 -10.87 -0.75 -6.10
C PHE A 55 -11.80 0.46 -6.25
N LEU A 56 -11.25 1.67 -6.12
CA LEU A 56 -12.04 2.90 -6.22
C LEU A 56 -12.60 3.13 -7.62
N GLU A 57 -11.98 2.62 -8.65
CA GLU A 57 -12.51 2.71 -10.01
C GLU A 57 -13.84 1.96 -10.16
N LYS A 58 -14.07 0.94 -9.34
CA LYS A 58 -15.26 0.09 -9.43
C LYS A 58 -16.21 0.26 -8.26
N ASN A 59 -15.78 0.90 -7.19
CA ASN A 59 -16.55 0.99 -5.95
C ASN A 59 -16.48 2.42 -5.42
N PRO A 60 -17.60 3.16 -5.48
CA PRO A 60 -17.63 4.51 -4.92
C PRO A 60 -17.58 4.49 -3.40
N PRO A 61 -17.11 5.59 -2.78
CA PRO A 61 -17.15 5.71 -1.32
C PRO A 61 -18.59 5.61 -0.79
N PRO A 62 -18.78 5.12 0.45
CA PRO A 62 -17.74 4.81 1.43
C PRO A 62 -17.03 3.50 1.13
N VAL A 63 -15.73 3.44 1.45
CA VAL A 63 -14.93 2.23 1.26
C VAL A 63 -14.06 1.98 2.47
N ARG A 64 -13.87 0.71 2.77
CA ARG A 64 -12.99 0.24 3.84
C ARG A 64 -12.30 -1.03 3.36
N ILE A 65 -11.04 -0.90 2.99
CA ILE A 65 -10.29 -2.03 2.47
C ILE A 65 -8.94 -2.15 3.13
N ILE A 66 -8.43 -3.38 3.14
CA ILE A 66 -7.07 -3.73 3.53
C ILE A 66 -6.42 -4.34 2.31
N ALA A 67 -5.27 -3.82 1.93
CA ALA A 67 -4.54 -4.28 0.75
C ALA A 67 -3.18 -4.85 1.16
N PRO A 68 -3.12 -6.14 1.54
CA PRO A 68 -1.86 -6.81 1.80
C PRO A 68 -1.27 -7.34 0.52
N GLY A 69 0.06 -7.46 0.49
CA GLY A 69 0.69 -8.09 -0.65
C GLY A 69 2.19 -7.87 -0.72
N ARG A 70 2.79 -8.55 -1.67
CA ARG A 70 4.22 -8.50 -1.92
C ARG A 70 4.56 -7.26 -2.72
N VAL A 71 5.62 -6.58 -2.30
CA VAL A 71 6.13 -5.38 -2.97
C VAL A 71 7.63 -5.50 -3.19
N TYR A 72 8.17 -4.68 -4.08
CA TYR A 72 9.53 -4.80 -4.58
C TYR A 72 10.20 -3.43 -4.59
N ARG A 73 11.37 -3.32 -3.95
CA ARG A 73 12.13 -2.06 -3.94
C ARG A 73 13.61 -2.35 -4.04
N ARG A 74 14.26 -1.79 -5.05
CA ARG A 74 15.69 -1.98 -5.29
C ARG A 74 16.54 -1.31 -4.22
N ASP A 75 16.10 -0.18 -3.70
CA ASP A 75 16.79 0.59 -2.68
C ASP A 75 16.85 -0.08 -1.32
N ALA A 76 16.07 -1.13 -1.11
CA ALA A 76 16.00 -1.83 0.18
C ALA A 76 17.05 -2.93 0.34
N VAL A 77 17.97 -3.10 -0.60
CA VAL A 77 18.93 -4.22 -0.58
C VAL A 77 20.10 -3.92 0.35
N ASP A 78 20.11 -4.56 1.53
CA ASP A 78 21.25 -4.54 2.46
C ASP A 78 21.20 -5.78 3.36
N ALA A 79 22.04 -5.83 4.40
CA ALA A 79 22.14 -6.99 5.28
C ALA A 79 20.87 -7.26 6.10
N THR A 80 20.03 -6.25 6.31
CA THR A 80 18.83 -6.34 7.14
C THR A 80 17.53 -6.18 6.36
N HIS A 81 17.61 -5.81 5.06
CA HIS A 81 16.46 -5.57 4.21
C HIS A 81 16.51 -6.42 2.96
N SER A 82 15.35 -6.89 2.53
CA SER A 82 15.20 -7.62 1.28
C SER A 82 14.59 -6.68 0.22
N PRO A 83 14.94 -6.86 -1.08
CA PRO A 83 14.25 -6.13 -2.14
C PRO A 83 12.79 -6.55 -2.32
N VAL A 84 12.40 -7.66 -1.69
CA VAL A 84 11.04 -8.18 -1.73
C VAL A 84 10.54 -8.29 -0.29
N PHE A 85 9.40 -7.67 0.00
CA PHE A 85 8.79 -7.76 1.33
C PHE A 85 7.28 -7.66 1.21
N ASN A 86 6.58 -7.96 2.30
CA ASN A 86 5.13 -7.84 2.37
C ASN A 86 4.76 -6.51 2.98
N GLN A 87 3.75 -5.87 2.40
CA GLN A 87 3.20 -4.62 2.88
C GLN A 87 1.70 -4.76 3.08
N VAL A 88 1.17 -4.07 4.06
CA VAL A 88 -0.27 -3.98 4.28
C VAL A 88 -0.64 -2.50 4.31
N GLU A 89 -1.57 -2.12 3.45
CA GLU A 89 -2.13 -0.78 3.44
C GLU A 89 -3.60 -0.83 3.82
N VAL A 90 -4.06 0.22 4.47
CA VAL A 90 -5.46 0.35 4.90
C VAL A 90 -6.01 1.63 4.30
N LEU A 91 -7.18 1.52 3.69
CA LEU A 91 -7.89 2.68 3.14
C LEU A 91 -9.28 2.73 3.75
N CYS A 92 -9.62 3.89 4.30
CA CYS A 92 -10.99 4.18 4.75
C CYS A 92 -11.39 5.55 4.24
N ILE A 93 -12.44 5.57 3.43
CA ILE A 93 -13.06 6.81 2.94
C ILE A 93 -14.50 6.80 3.37
N ASP A 94 -14.86 7.72 4.25
CA ASP A 94 -16.21 7.85 4.76
C ASP A 94 -16.41 9.28 5.29
N GLN A 95 -17.63 9.61 5.66
CA GLN A 95 -17.91 10.90 6.28
C GLN A 95 -17.37 10.91 7.72
N ASP A 96 -16.91 12.09 8.15
CA ASP A 96 -16.48 12.34 9.54
C ASP A 96 -15.32 11.46 10.04
N ILE A 97 -14.48 10.98 9.12
CA ILE A 97 -13.28 10.24 9.49
C ILE A 97 -12.21 11.22 9.97
N ASN A 98 -11.54 10.86 11.07
CA ASN A 98 -10.46 11.65 11.62
C ASN A 98 -9.27 10.74 12.03
N PHE A 99 -8.20 11.36 12.51
CA PHE A 99 -7.00 10.64 12.90
C PHE A 99 -7.25 9.59 14.00
N SER A 100 -8.15 9.88 14.93
CA SER A 100 -8.51 8.93 16.00
C SER A 100 -9.11 7.65 15.43
N HIS A 101 -9.92 7.76 14.38
CA HIS A 101 -10.47 6.59 13.70
C HIS A 101 -9.37 5.75 13.04
N LEU A 102 -8.42 6.39 12.36
CA LEU A 102 -7.28 5.69 11.77
C LEU A 102 -6.47 4.98 12.84
N ARG A 103 -6.14 5.67 13.92
CA ARG A 103 -5.37 5.11 15.02
C ARG A 103 -6.08 3.91 15.62
N GLY A 104 -7.39 4.02 15.87
CA GLY A 104 -8.19 2.93 16.42
C GLY A 104 -8.22 1.72 15.52
N THR A 105 -8.35 1.92 14.21
CA THR A 105 -8.34 0.84 13.23
C THR A 105 -6.99 0.11 13.23
N VAL A 106 -5.89 0.84 13.19
CA VAL A 106 -4.55 0.25 13.20
C VAL A 106 -4.30 -0.51 14.49
N LEU A 107 -4.68 0.07 15.64
CA LEU A 107 -4.52 -0.60 16.93
C LEU A 107 -5.33 -1.89 17.00
N THR A 108 -6.57 -1.88 16.51
CA THR A 108 -7.42 -3.07 16.49
C THR A 108 -6.81 -4.16 15.61
N PHE A 109 -6.30 -3.79 14.44
CA PHE A 109 -5.63 -4.74 13.54
C PHE A 109 -4.42 -5.37 14.21
N LEU A 110 -3.56 -4.57 14.81
CA LEU A 110 -2.35 -5.06 15.45
C LEU A 110 -2.64 -5.97 16.65
N LYS A 111 -3.65 -5.62 17.44
CA LYS A 111 -4.09 -6.47 18.54
C LYS A 111 -4.64 -7.81 18.06
N SER A 112 -5.42 -7.78 16.99
CA SER A 112 -5.97 -9.02 16.41
C SER A 112 -4.89 -9.91 15.84
N PHE A 113 -3.80 -9.33 15.32
CA PHE A 113 -2.73 -10.08 14.68
C PHE A 113 -1.65 -10.53 15.65
N PHE A 114 -1.25 -9.66 16.57
CA PHE A 114 -0.13 -9.91 17.50
C PHE A 114 -0.55 -10.16 18.95
N GLY A 115 -1.82 -9.97 19.28
CA GLY A 115 -2.34 -10.10 20.63
C GLY A 115 -2.06 -8.89 21.50
N ASP A 116 -2.45 -8.98 22.77
CA ASP A 116 -2.39 -7.86 23.71
C ASP A 116 -0.99 -7.44 24.08
N LEU A 117 0.01 -8.27 23.78
CA LEU A 117 1.40 -7.99 24.09
C LEU A 117 2.08 -7.10 23.07
N SER A 118 1.41 -6.79 21.97
CA SER A 118 1.99 -5.92 20.98
C SER A 118 2.09 -4.49 21.52
N LEU A 119 3.32 -3.99 21.54
CA LEU A 119 3.59 -2.62 21.94
C LEU A 119 3.42 -1.73 20.72
N ILE A 120 2.42 -0.86 20.79
CA ILE A 120 2.09 -0.05 19.64
C ILE A 120 2.20 1.41 20.02
N HIS A 121 3.20 2.04 19.44
CA HIS A 121 3.40 3.47 19.55
C HIS A 121 3.07 4.10 18.21
N ILE A 122 1.89 4.65 18.10
CA ILE A 122 1.44 5.32 16.90
C ILE A 122 1.32 6.80 17.17
#